data_98964a466efb0ccd752058e9c704dc8e
#
_entry.id   98964a466efb0ccd752058e9c704dc8e
#
_cell.length_a   1.000
_cell.length_b   1.000
_cell.length_c   1.000
_cell.angle_alpha   90.00
_cell.angle_beta   90.00
_cell.angle_gamma   90.00
#
_symmetry.space_group_name_H-M   'P 1'
#
loop_
_entity.id
_entity.type
_entity.pdbx_description
1 polymer ?
#
loop_
_entity_poly.entity_id
_entity_poly.type
_entity_poly.pdbx_seq_one_letter_code
_entity_poly.pdbx_strand_id
1 'polypeptide(L)'
;RSLRDFSMNSVGVEVKTTSRDTSSHLVQGVHQVELADDEDGGVAETRLILVSIGLKAAEPGDDSFTIPQLVDRISSRLTEAGGHQLAEGFLTHVSEYGAGSGLGYDHRTMSADPMFAMPYVTKFFRGYDMTDPAIEVLRRDDIAGRHHVDVSSVRFRVDLPLAASAG
;
A
#
# COMPACT_ATOMS: atom_id res chain seq x y z
N ARG A 1 -6.05 -14.04 -4.43
CA ARG A 1 -5.83 -12.58 -4.27
C ARG A 1 -4.45 -12.41 -3.64
N SER A 2 -3.57 -11.60 -4.23
CA SER A 2 -2.26 -11.35 -3.64
C SER A 2 -2.42 -10.81 -2.21
N LEU A 3 -1.63 -11.31 -1.27
CA LEU A 3 -1.58 -10.81 0.11
C LEU A 3 -0.83 -9.48 0.21
N ARG A 4 -0.10 -9.09 -0.85
CA ARG A 4 0.74 -7.89 -0.92
C ARG A 4 0.33 -6.97 -2.05
N ASP A 5 0.60 -5.69 -1.86
CA ASP A 5 0.46 -4.70 -2.94
C ASP A 5 1.48 -4.95 -4.05
N PHE A 6 2.73 -5.34 -3.68
CA PHE A 6 3.76 -5.76 -4.62
C PHE A 6 4.56 -6.93 -4.06
N SER A 7 5.04 -7.80 -4.96
CA SER A 7 5.95 -8.90 -4.63
C SER A 7 7.05 -8.99 -5.67
N MET A 8 8.28 -9.08 -5.22
CA MET A 8 9.46 -9.28 -6.05
C MET A 8 10.30 -10.42 -5.47
N ASN A 9 10.30 -11.57 -6.13
CA ASN A 9 10.94 -12.78 -5.62
C ASN A 9 10.39 -13.13 -4.21
N SER A 10 11.26 -13.11 -3.19
CA SER A 10 10.93 -13.36 -1.79
C SER A 10 10.74 -12.10 -0.95
N VAL A 11 10.59 -10.93 -1.58
CA VAL A 11 10.35 -9.65 -0.89
C VAL A 11 8.91 -9.21 -1.13
N GLY A 12 8.15 -9.08 -0.05
CA GLY A 12 6.82 -8.46 -0.04
C GLY A 12 6.90 -6.95 0.22
N VAL A 13 6.02 -6.20 -0.41
CA VAL A 13 5.87 -4.76 -0.17
C VAL A 13 4.40 -4.45 0.12
N GLU A 14 4.15 -3.87 1.27
CA GLU A 14 2.86 -3.33 1.69
C GLU A 14 2.92 -1.80 1.66
N VAL A 15 2.00 -1.14 0.96
CA VAL A 15 1.97 0.32 0.85
C VAL A 15 0.82 0.88 1.67
N LYS A 16 1.12 1.82 2.55
CA LYS A 16 0.10 2.50 3.34
C LYS A 16 0.24 4.01 3.26
N THR A 17 -0.89 4.67 3.03
CA THR A 17 -0.94 6.14 3.02
C THR A 17 -1.54 6.66 4.32
N THR A 18 -1.16 7.88 4.70
CA THR A 18 -1.71 8.59 5.86
C THR A 18 -1.76 10.08 5.61
N SER A 19 -2.77 10.74 6.15
CA SER A 19 -2.83 12.22 6.21
C SER A 19 -2.17 12.79 7.47
N ARG A 20 -1.71 11.93 8.39
CA ARG A 20 -1.02 12.33 9.62
C ARG A 20 0.42 12.76 9.33
N ASP A 21 1.04 13.43 10.30
CA ASP A 21 2.46 13.84 10.22
C ASP A 21 3.44 12.70 10.57
N THR A 22 2.91 11.59 11.04
CA THR A 22 3.65 10.39 11.45
C THR A 22 3.23 9.18 10.63
N SER A 23 4.06 8.13 10.61
CA SER A 23 3.77 6.84 9.98
C SER A 23 2.78 6.03 10.84
N SER A 24 1.56 6.56 10.98
CA SER A 24 0.46 5.96 11.75
C SER A 24 -0.55 5.35 10.80
N HIS A 25 -0.71 4.02 10.86
CA HIS A 25 -1.53 3.26 9.92
C HIS A 25 -2.46 2.28 10.61
N LEU A 26 -3.64 2.06 10.01
CA LEU A 26 -4.51 0.95 10.40
C LEU A 26 -4.02 -0.33 9.71
N VAL A 27 -3.77 -1.35 10.51
CA VAL A 27 -3.50 -2.72 10.08
C VAL A 27 -4.79 -3.51 10.15
N GLN A 28 -5.20 -4.11 9.03
CA GLN A 28 -6.43 -4.87 8.89
C GLN A 28 -6.14 -6.38 8.75
N GLY A 29 -5.44 -6.90 9.73
CA GLY A 29 -4.97 -8.28 9.79
C GLY A 29 -3.46 -8.34 9.92
N VAL A 30 -3.00 -9.25 10.76
CA VAL A 30 -1.56 -9.42 11.07
C VAL A 30 -0.72 -9.73 9.83
N HIS A 31 -1.33 -10.36 8.81
CA HIS A 31 -0.66 -10.65 7.54
C HIS A 31 -0.06 -9.40 6.85
N GLN A 32 -0.58 -8.20 7.13
CA GLN A 32 -0.03 -6.96 6.54
C GLN A 32 1.32 -6.54 7.15
N VAL A 33 1.72 -7.13 8.27
CA VAL A 33 2.95 -6.79 9.00
C VAL A 33 3.83 -8.00 9.30
N GLU A 34 3.46 -9.19 8.81
CA GLU A 34 4.20 -10.46 8.93
C GLU A 34 4.61 -10.99 7.58
N LEU A 35 5.67 -11.77 7.53
CA LEU A 35 6.05 -12.52 6.33
C LEU A 35 4.95 -13.50 5.94
N ALA A 36 4.69 -13.58 4.64
CA ALA A 36 3.86 -14.65 4.09
C ALA A 36 4.68 -15.94 4.00
N ASP A 37 4.08 -17.05 4.38
CA ASP A 37 4.63 -18.38 4.18
C ASP A 37 4.11 -18.98 2.86
N ASP A 38 4.65 -20.15 2.48
CA ASP A 38 4.25 -20.87 1.27
C ASP A 38 2.87 -21.53 1.40
N GLU A 39 2.31 -21.65 2.61
CA GLU A 39 0.95 -22.17 2.85
C GLU A 39 -0.13 -21.26 2.27
N ASP A 40 0.15 -19.97 2.13
CA ASP A 40 -0.74 -18.98 1.51
C ASP A 40 -0.73 -19.05 -0.05
N GLY A 41 -0.02 -20.04 -0.63
CA GLY A 41 -0.03 -20.33 -2.08
C GLY A 41 0.90 -19.45 -2.90
N GLY A 42 1.88 -18.84 -2.28
CA GLY A 42 2.92 -18.00 -2.90
C GLY A 42 4.34 -18.54 -2.67
N VAL A 43 5.32 -17.75 -3.02
CA VAL A 43 6.72 -17.95 -2.62
C VAL A 43 6.87 -17.41 -1.20
N ALA A 44 7.45 -18.22 -0.31
CA ALA A 44 7.75 -17.81 1.06
C ALA A 44 8.57 -16.51 1.06
N GLU A 45 8.11 -15.52 1.83
CA GLU A 45 8.79 -14.25 1.95
C GLU A 45 9.97 -14.36 2.92
N THR A 46 11.06 -13.71 2.58
CA THR A 46 12.22 -13.55 3.48
C THR A 46 12.35 -12.14 4.01
N ARG A 47 11.64 -11.19 3.39
CA ARG A 47 11.62 -9.78 3.77
C ARG A 47 10.26 -9.17 3.48
N LEU A 48 9.78 -8.31 4.37
CA LEU A 48 8.59 -7.50 4.18
C LEU A 48 8.92 -6.03 4.42
N ILE A 49 8.70 -5.21 3.41
CA ILE A 49 8.86 -3.76 3.50
C ILE A 49 7.49 -3.10 3.58
N LEU A 50 7.22 -2.38 4.66
CA LEU A 50 6.08 -1.49 4.75
C LEU A 50 6.50 -0.09 4.28
N VAL A 51 5.90 0.37 3.19
CA VAL A 51 6.11 1.71 2.65
C VAL A 51 5.03 2.63 3.20
N SER A 52 5.44 3.63 3.96
CA SER A 52 4.58 4.65 4.54
C SER A 52 4.69 5.95 3.77
N ILE A 53 3.57 6.41 3.20
CA ILE A 53 3.50 7.64 2.42
C ILE A 53 2.59 8.64 3.14
N GLY A 54 3.16 9.76 3.57
CA GLY A 54 2.41 10.88 4.12
C GLY A 54 1.89 11.78 3.00
N LEU A 55 0.57 11.97 2.92
CA LEU A 55 -0.08 12.81 1.94
C LEU A 55 -0.76 13.99 2.63
N LYS A 56 -0.72 15.17 2.00
CA LYS A 56 -1.45 16.36 2.45
C LYS A 56 -2.20 16.95 1.26
N ALA A 57 -3.46 17.29 1.47
CA ALA A 57 -4.19 18.11 0.50
C ALA A 57 -3.47 19.46 0.33
N ALA A 58 -3.38 19.94 -0.90
CA ALA A 58 -2.65 21.13 -1.28
C ALA A 58 -3.41 21.93 -2.33
N GLU A 59 -2.97 23.16 -2.57
CA GLU A 59 -3.37 23.89 -3.75
C GLU A 59 -2.67 23.30 -5.01
N PRO A 60 -3.24 23.47 -6.19
CA PRO A 60 -2.57 23.09 -7.43
C PRO A 60 -1.21 23.79 -7.57
N GLY A 61 -0.16 23.04 -7.90
CA GLY A 61 1.20 23.53 -8.05
C GLY A 61 2.14 22.47 -8.58
N ASP A 62 3.39 22.84 -8.85
CA ASP A 62 4.36 21.98 -9.52
C ASP A 62 4.69 20.69 -8.73
N ASP A 63 4.65 20.75 -7.41
CA ASP A 63 4.92 19.61 -6.51
C ASP A 63 3.66 18.81 -6.17
N SER A 64 2.48 19.27 -6.61
CA SER A 64 1.22 18.58 -6.34
C SER A 64 0.86 17.60 -7.44
N PHE A 65 0.03 16.63 -7.10
CA PHE A 65 -0.55 15.68 -8.04
C PHE A 65 -1.98 15.34 -7.66
N THR A 66 -2.79 15.03 -8.65
CA THR A 66 -4.12 14.43 -8.49
C THR A 66 -4.07 12.93 -8.78
N ILE A 67 -5.12 12.19 -8.43
CA ILE A 67 -5.23 10.77 -8.79
C ILE A 67 -5.12 10.56 -10.31
N PRO A 68 -5.86 11.31 -11.17
CA PRO A 68 -5.70 11.19 -12.62
C PRO A 68 -4.27 11.43 -13.09
N GLN A 69 -3.61 12.48 -12.63
CA GLN A 69 -2.22 12.78 -13.02
C GLN A 69 -1.22 11.70 -12.57
N LEU A 70 -1.47 11.07 -11.42
CA LEU A 70 -0.63 9.96 -10.95
C LEU A 70 -0.80 8.73 -11.86
N VAL A 71 -2.06 8.40 -12.20
CA VAL A 71 -2.37 7.27 -13.09
C VAL A 71 -1.79 7.51 -14.49
N ASP A 72 -1.91 8.72 -15.05
CA ASP A 72 -1.29 9.10 -16.33
C ASP A 72 0.23 8.88 -16.31
N ARG A 73 0.91 9.35 -15.26
CA ARG A 73 2.37 9.18 -15.13
C ARG A 73 2.78 7.72 -15.06
N ILE A 74 2.05 6.91 -14.30
CA ILE A 74 2.34 5.47 -14.19
C ILE A 74 2.09 4.79 -15.52
N SER A 75 0.96 5.04 -16.17
CA SER A 75 0.60 4.46 -17.48
C SER A 75 1.64 4.81 -18.55
N SER A 76 2.12 6.04 -18.58
CA SER A 76 3.18 6.48 -19.53
C SER A 76 4.48 5.69 -19.28
N ARG A 77 4.93 5.58 -18.04
CA ARG A 77 6.13 4.81 -17.70
C ARG A 77 6.01 3.32 -18.00
N LEU A 78 4.83 2.73 -17.76
CA LEU A 78 4.58 1.33 -18.11
C LEU A 78 4.58 1.11 -19.61
N THR A 79 4.02 2.05 -20.38
CA THR A 79 4.04 2.02 -21.85
C THR A 79 5.48 2.08 -22.38
N GLU A 80 6.31 2.96 -21.81
CA GLU A 80 7.73 3.08 -22.18
C GLU A 80 8.54 1.82 -21.84
N ALA A 81 8.25 1.19 -20.67
CA ALA A 81 9.02 0.04 -20.18
C ALA A 81 8.58 -1.30 -20.79
N GLY A 82 7.30 -1.50 -21.05
CA GLY A 82 6.76 -2.81 -21.43
C GLY A 82 5.63 -2.75 -22.46
N GLY A 83 5.43 -1.59 -23.08
CA GLY A 83 4.43 -1.38 -24.11
C GLY A 83 3.01 -1.20 -23.60
N HIS A 84 2.11 -0.96 -24.53
CA HIS A 84 0.71 -0.60 -24.25
C HIS A 84 -0.05 -1.65 -23.44
N GLN A 85 0.25 -2.93 -23.64
CA GLN A 85 -0.43 -4.02 -22.91
C GLN A 85 -0.19 -3.96 -21.39
N LEU A 86 1.01 -3.58 -20.97
CA LEU A 86 1.31 -3.44 -19.53
C LEU A 86 0.54 -2.27 -18.90
N ALA A 87 0.44 -1.15 -19.61
CA ALA A 87 -0.35 -0.01 -19.18
C ALA A 87 -1.86 -0.33 -19.09
N GLU A 88 -2.40 -1.06 -20.08
CA GLU A 88 -3.81 -1.50 -20.05
C GLU A 88 -4.09 -2.46 -18.89
N GLY A 89 -3.18 -3.39 -18.60
CA GLY A 89 -3.27 -4.25 -17.41
C GLY A 89 -3.34 -3.45 -16.12
N PHE A 90 -2.49 -2.45 -15.98
CA PHE A 90 -2.50 -1.53 -14.84
C PHE A 90 -3.84 -0.77 -14.72
N LEU A 91 -4.34 -0.18 -15.81
CA LEU A 91 -5.62 0.54 -15.80
C LEU A 91 -6.79 -0.37 -15.41
N THR A 92 -6.76 -1.62 -15.84
CA THR A 92 -7.76 -2.62 -15.45
C THR A 92 -7.72 -2.89 -13.95
N HIS A 93 -6.53 -3.13 -13.37
CA HIS A 93 -6.38 -3.31 -11.92
C HIS A 93 -6.83 -2.08 -11.12
N VAL A 94 -6.52 -0.87 -11.61
CA VAL A 94 -6.99 0.38 -10.96
C VAL A 94 -8.51 0.45 -10.94
N SER A 95 -9.19 0.09 -12.04
CA SER A 95 -10.64 0.12 -12.11
C SER A 95 -11.32 -0.95 -11.24
N GLU A 96 -10.68 -2.10 -11.06
CA GLU A 96 -11.17 -3.19 -10.21
C GLU A 96 -10.98 -2.90 -8.72
N TYR A 97 -9.97 -2.09 -8.37
CA TYR A 97 -9.67 -1.75 -6.98
C TYR A 97 -10.76 -0.85 -6.40
N GLY A 98 -11.36 -1.30 -5.31
CA GLY A 98 -12.45 -0.56 -4.65
C GLY A 98 -13.81 -0.61 -5.37
N ALA A 99 -13.93 -1.27 -6.51
CA ALA A 99 -15.20 -1.39 -7.24
C ALA A 99 -16.34 -1.96 -6.37
N GLY A 100 -16.02 -2.94 -5.52
CA GLY A 100 -16.98 -3.54 -4.60
C GLY A 100 -17.43 -2.64 -3.44
N SER A 101 -16.69 -1.57 -3.13
CA SER A 101 -17.02 -0.58 -2.08
C SER A 101 -17.70 0.69 -2.61
N GLY A 102 -17.83 0.82 -3.93
CA GLY A 102 -18.36 2.03 -4.58
C GLY A 102 -17.39 3.22 -4.56
N LEU A 103 -16.15 3.01 -4.12
CA LEU A 103 -15.08 4.03 -4.04
C LEU A 103 -14.01 3.83 -5.12
N GLY A 104 -14.28 2.95 -6.08
CA GLY A 104 -13.35 2.64 -7.16
C GLY A 104 -13.15 3.83 -8.11
N TYR A 105 -11.97 3.90 -8.68
CA TYR A 105 -11.61 4.88 -9.69
C TYR A 105 -11.36 4.18 -11.03
N ASP A 106 -12.11 4.54 -12.05
CA ASP A 106 -11.85 4.13 -13.42
C ASP A 106 -11.31 5.32 -14.23
N HIS A 107 -10.03 5.26 -14.57
CA HIS A 107 -9.34 6.34 -15.27
C HIS A 107 -9.96 6.67 -16.63
N ARG A 108 -10.51 5.68 -17.33
CA ARG A 108 -11.12 5.83 -18.66
C ARG A 108 -12.38 6.70 -18.63
N THR A 109 -13.10 6.67 -17.50
CA THR A 109 -14.40 7.32 -17.37
C THR A 109 -14.45 8.43 -16.31
N MET A 110 -13.53 8.41 -15.34
CA MET A 110 -13.54 9.29 -14.18
C MET A 110 -12.35 10.26 -14.12
N SER A 111 -11.49 10.32 -15.15
CA SER A 111 -10.31 11.20 -15.14
C SER A 111 -10.65 12.70 -15.03
N ALA A 112 -11.86 13.10 -15.45
CA ALA A 112 -12.37 14.47 -15.31
C ALA A 112 -13.32 14.66 -14.14
N ASP A 113 -13.57 13.64 -13.32
CA ASP A 113 -14.48 13.73 -12.18
C ASP A 113 -13.86 14.57 -11.07
N PRO A 114 -14.55 15.65 -10.60
CA PRO A 114 -14.06 16.52 -9.53
C PRO A 114 -13.73 15.79 -8.23
N MET A 115 -14.33 14.64 -7.95
CA MET A 115 -14.05 13.83 -6.76
C MET A 115 -12.58 13.39 -6.71
N PHE A 116 -11.93 13.17 -7.86
CA PHE A 116 -10.53 12.74 -7.96
C PHE A 116 -9.57 13.87 -8.33
N ALA A 117 -10.08 15.09 -8.48
CA ALA A 117 -9.30 16.27 -8.87
C ALA A 117 -8.61 16.98 -7.69
N MET A 118 -8.79 16.49 -6.45
CA MET A 118 -8.13 17.07 -5.28
C MET A 118 -6.62 16.90 -5.38
N PRO A 119 -5.85 17.98 -5.32
CA PRO A 119 -4.40 17.88 -5.37
C PRO A 119 -3.81 17.48 -4.01
N TYR A 120 -2.76 16.68 -4.07
CA TYR A 120 -1.98 16.23 -2.91
C TYR A 120 -0.50 16.52 -3.12
N VAL A 121 0.21 16.74 -2.02
CA VAL A 121 1.67 16.73 -1.96
C VAL A 121 2.13 15.59 -1.06
N THR A 122 3.27 14.99 -1.40
CA THR A 122 3.91 14.00 -0.54
C THR A 122 4.70 14.69 0.55
N LYS A 123 4.32 14.51 1.82
CA LYS A 123 5.02 15.04 2.99
C LYS A 123 6.25 14.24 3.35
N PHE A 124 6.13 12.92 3.26
CA PHE A 124 7.22 11.97 3.51
C PHE A 124 6.99 10.66 2.78
N PHE A 125 8.09 9.97 2.56
CA PHE A 125 8.14 8.61 2.02
C PHE A 125 9.15 7.83 2.87
N ARG A 126 8.70 6.76 3.57
CA ARG A 126 9.52 5.99 4.50
C ARG A 126 9.33 4.51 4.25
N GLY A 127 10.43 3.74 4.26
CA GLY A 127 10.40 2.29 4.22
C GLY A 127 10.73 1.72 5.61
N TYR A 128 10.00 0.68 6.01
CA TYR A 128 10.22 -0.04 7.26
C TYR A 128 10.40 -1.52 6.95
N ASP A 129 11.53 -2.08 7.37
CA ASP A 129 11.72 -3.51 7.31
C ASP A 129 10.96 -4.15 8.48
N MET A 130 9.84 -4.80 8.17
CA MET A 130 8.98 -5.41 9.18
C MET A 130 9.60 -6.69 9.78
N THR A 131 10.75 -7.13 9.28
CA THR A 131 11.55 -8.21 9.89
C THR A 131 12.53 -7.69 10.94
N ASP A 132 12.72 -6.35 11.04
CA ASP A 132 13.55 -5.74 12.07
C ASP A 132 12.92 -5.99 13.46
N PRO A 133 13.63 -6.64 14.39
CA PRO A 133 13.13 -6.90 15.73
C PRO A 133 12.89 -5.62 16.56
N ALA A 134 13.45 -4.49 16.16
CA ALA A 134 13.18 -3.20 16.79
C ALA A 134 11.79 -2.65 16.45
N ILE A 135 11.12 -3.20 15.44
CA ILE A 135 9.73 -2.87 15.09
C ILE A 135 8.80 -3.82 15.81
N GLU A 136 8.44 -3.47 17.03
CA GLU A 136 7.53 -4.23 17.88
C GLU A 136 6.07 -3.97 17.47
N VAL A 137 5.47 -4.92 16.75
CA VAL A 137 4.05 -4.89 16.34
C VAL A 137 3.38 -6.19 16.73
N LEU A 138 2.06 -6.15 16.85
CA LEU A 138 1.28 -7.37 17.13
C LEU A 138 1.45 -8.37 15.98
N ARG A 139 1.85 -9.58 16.32
CA ARG A 139 2.09 -10.71 15.42
C ARG A 139 1.09 -11.83 15.65
N ARG A 140 0.99 -12.77 14.70
CA ARG A 140 0.13 -13.96 14.82
C ARG A 140 0.45 -14.77 16.08
N ASP A 141 1.71 -14.95 16.39
CA ASP A 141 2.16 -15.70 17.57
C ASP A 141 1.71 -15.09 18.89
N ASP A 142 1.57 -13.77 18.96
CA ASP A 142 1.04 -13.07 20.14
C ASP A 142 -0.44 -13.41 20.41
N ILE A 143 -1.14 -13.86 19.38
CA ILE A 143 -2.58 -14.11 19.37
C ILE A 143 -2.88 -15.62 19.38
N ALA A 144 -1.99 -16.45 18.83
CA ALA A 144 -2.22 -17.88 18.56
C ALA A 144 -2.63 -18.68 19.80
N GLY A 145 -2.18 -18.26 21.02
CA GLY A 145 -2.59 -18.86 22.28
C GLY A 145 -3.96 -18.41 22.82
N ARG A 146 -4.69 -17.56 22.10
CA ARG A 146 -5.98 -17.01 22.55
C ARG A 146 -7.14 -17.77 21.91
N HIS A 147 -7.68 -18.78 22.58
CA HIS A 147 -8.70 -19.71 22.06
C HIS A 147 -10.01 -19.07 21.63
N HIS A 148 -10.28 -17.81 22.03
CA HIS A 148 -11.52 -17.10 21.71
C HIS A 148 -11.28 -15.83 20.87
N VAL A 149 -10.13 -15.73 20.19
CA VAL A 149 -9.79 -14.62 19.29
C VAL A 149 -9.74 -15.15 17.87
N ASP A 150 -10.53 -14.55 16.99
CA ASP A 150 -10.41 -14.76 15.55
C ASP A 150 -9.28 -13.87 15.00
N VAL A 151 -8.15 -14.49 14.69
CA VAL A 151 -6.95 -13.80 14.18
C VAL A 151 -7.24 -13.02 12.89
N SER A 152 -8.15 -13.53 12.06
CA SER A 152 -8.51 -12.89 10.79
C SER A 152 -9.25 -11.57 10.97
N SER A 153 -9.90 -11.38 12.12
CA SER A 153 -10.65 -10.17 12.46
C SER A 153 -9.84 -9.10 13.19
N VAL A 154 -8.58 -9.41 13.54
CA VAL A 154 -7.73 -8.49 14.31
C VAL A 154 -7.42 -7.24 13.51
N ARG A 155 -7.71 -6.08 14.11
CA ARG A 155 -7.40 -4.77 13.55
C ARG A 155 -6.76 -3.92 14.62
N PHE A 156 -5.68 -3.24 14.28
CA PHE A 156 -4.96 -2.38 15.22
C PHE A 156 -4.25 -1.24 14.48
N ARG A 157 -3.82 -0.23 15.22
CA ARG A 157 -3.04 0.87 14.67
C ARG A 157 -1.58 0.69 15.05
N VAL A 158 -0.71 0.91 14.07
CA VAL A 158 0.73 1.00 14.28
C VAL A 158 1.17 2.46 14.20
N ASP A 159 2.07 2.86 15.07
CA ASP A 159 2.77 4.15 15.04
C ASP A 159 4.27 3.88 14.90
N LEU A 160 4.74 3.90 13.66
CA LEU A 160 6.11 3.53 13.32
C LEU A 160 7.08 4.70 13.59
N PRO A 161 8.35 4.42 13.93
CA PRO A 161 9.32 5.45 14.31
C PRO A 161 9.61 6.43 13.16
N LEU A 162 10.08 7.63 13.49
CA LEU A 162 10.44 8.65 12.50
C LEU A 162 11.67 8.29 11.66
N ALA A 163 12.62 7.57 12.26
CA ALA A 163 13.78 7.03 11.56
C ALA A 163 13.44 5.62 11.07
N ALA A 164 13.31 5.44 9.78
CA ALA A 164 13.29 4.12 9.18
C ALA A 164 14.70 3.54 9.22
N SER A 165 14.85 2.31 9.68
CA SER A 165 16.09 1.57 9.50
C SER A 165 16.21 1.25 8.00
N ALA A 166 16.78 2.16 7.24
CA ALA A 166 17.23 1.85 5.89
C ALA A 166 18.55 1.10 6.01
N GLY A 167 18.49 -0.20 6.06
CA GLY A 167 19.63 -1.08 5.87
C GLY A 167 19.74 -1.49 4.41
#